data_59f5aa1484674179768590a3f6cbb6d0
#
_entry.id   59f5aa1484674179768590a3f6cbb6d0
#
_cell.length_a   1.000
_cell.length_b   1.000
_cell.length_c   1.000
_cell.angle_alpha   90.00
_cell.angle_beta   90.00
_cell.angle_gamma   90.00
#
_symmetry.space_group_name_H-M   'P 1'
#
loop_
_entity.id
_entity.type
_entity.pdbx_description
1 polymer ?
#
loop_
_entity_poly.entity_id
_entity_poly.type
_entity_poly.pdbx_seq_one_letter_code
_entity_poly.pdbx_strand_id
1 'polypeptide(L)' 'GKKELNMKEVDARGLSCPEPLMLTAEALKGETGPVKILVTEPHQKMNVEKFAKSKGKKSTAVEKDGYYEVVIE' A
#
# COMPACT_ATOMS: atom_id res chain seq x y z
N GLY A 1 15.31 -4.84 15.18
CA GLY A 1 15.15 -4.69 14.17
C GLY A 1 15.18 -3.41 13.46
N LYS A 2 16.28 -3.08 13.07
CA LYS A 2 16.40 -1.87 12.39
C LYS A 2 15.92 -1.95 11.01
N LYS A 3 15.97 -3.10 10.43
CA LYS A 3 15.64 -3.17 9.05
C LYS A 3 14.19 -3.00 8.82
N GLU A 4 13.40 -3.47 9.69
CA GLU A 4 11.99 -3.32 9.45
C GLU A 4 11.60 -1.88 9.60
N LEU A 5 12.42 -1.11 10.21
CA LEU A 5 12.13 0.30 10.33
C LEU A 5 12.22 1.02 9.01
N ASN A 6 12.75 0.36 8.02
CA ASN A 6 12.87 0.98 6.71
C ASN A 6 11.62 0.90 5.89
N MET A 7 10.66 0.11 6.32
CA MET A 7 9.42 -0.02 5.58
C MET A 7 8.42 1.01 6.08
N LYS A 8 7.96 1.85 5.18
CA LYS A 8 6.96 2.82 5.52
C LYS A 8 5.59 2.16 5.51
N GLU A 9 4.83 2.41 6.55
CA GLU A 9 3.50 1.83 6.67
C GLU A 9 2.46 2.93 6.60
N VAL A 10 1.48 2.76 5.72
CA VAL A 10 0.38 3.70 5.55
C VAL A 10 -0.91 3.01 5.90
N ASP A 11 -1.61 3.50 6.90
CA ASP A 11 -2.87 2.92 7.34
C ASP A 11 -4.01 3.65 6.65
N ALA A 12 -4.54 3.04 5.60
CA ALA A 12 -5.65 3.62 4.85
C ALA A 12 -6.94 2.85 5.08
N ARG A 13 -7.01 2.11 6.18
CA ARG A 13 -8.21 1.35 6.50
C ARG A 13 -9.35 2.29 6.85
N GLY A 14 -10.54 1.96 6.38
CA GLY A 14 -11.72 2.76 6.66
C GLY A 14 -11.88 4.00 5.80
N LEU A 15 -10.94 4.24 4.91
CA LEU A 15 -11.03 5.41 4.02
C LEU A 15 -11.74 5.03 2.73
N SER A 16 -12.38 6.01 2.13
CA SER A 16 -13.07 5.81 0.87
C SER A 16 -12.15 6.10 -0.30
N CYS A 17 -12.44 5.43 -1.42
CA CYS A 17 -11.76 5.75 -2.66
C CYS A 17 -12.06 7.20 -3.01
N PRO A 18 -11.07 8.00 -3.45
CA PRO A 18 -9.74 7.59 -3.87
C PRO A 18 -8.65 7.81 -2.81
N GLU A 19 -9.03 7.98 -1.56
CA GLU A 19 -8.05 8.33 -0.53
C GLU A 19 -6.95 7.30 -0.35
N PRO A 20 -7.23 5.98 -0.32
CA PRO A 20 -6.14 5.03 -0.20
C PRO A 20 -5.14 5.15 -1.34
N LEU A 21 -5.64 5.41 -2.55
CA LEU A 21 -4.78 5.55 -3.70
C LEU A 21 -3.93 6.80 -3.61
N MET A 22 -4.52 7.88 -3.12
CA MET A 22 -3.80 9.13 -2.95
C MET A 22 -2.70 8.97 -1.91
N LEU A 23 -2.99 8.28 -0.83
CA LEU A 23 -1.99 8.04 0.20
C LEU A 23 -0.87 7.16 -0.33
N THR A 24 -1.21 6.21 -1.18
CA THR A 24 -0.20 5.35 -1.79
C THR A 24 0.73 6.18 -2.67
N ALA A 25 0.16 7.06 -3.48
CA ALA A 25 0.95 7.91 -4.35
C ALA A 25 1.88 8.80 -3.53
N GLU A 26 1.35 9.35 -2.45
CA GLU A 26 2.14 10.20 -1.58
C GLU A 26 3.29 9.43 -0.95
N ALA A 27 3.01 8.23 -0.48
CA ALA A 27 4.02 7.41 0.17
C ALA A 27 5.13 7.01 -0.79
N LEU A 28 4.78 6.74 -2.04
CA LEU A 28 5.78 6.31 -3.02
C LEU A 28 6.64 7.45 -3.52
N LYS A 29 6.18 8.68 -3.35
CA LYS A 29 6.88 9.82 -3.88
C LYS A 29 8.30 9.96 -3.38
N GLY A 30 8.52 9.83 -2.11
CA GLY A 30 9.83 10.03 -1.56
C GLY A 30 10.49 8.78 -1.04
N GLU A 31 9.88 7.64 -1.28
CA GLU A 31 10.40 6.38 -0.73
C GLU A 31 11.12 5.59 -1.77
N THR A 32 12.28 5.07 -1.39
CA THR A 32 13.01 4.18 -2.28
C THR A 32 12.93 2.74 -1.79
N GLY A 33 12.38 2.53 -0.61
CA GLY A 33 12.26 1.21 -0.04
C GLY A 33 10.84 0.69 -0.12
N PRO A 34 10.58 -0.44 0.48
CA PRO A 34 9.24 -1.00 0.45
C PRO A 34 8.24 -0.16 1.25
N VAL A 35 7.00 -0.17 0.76
CA VAL A 35 5.91 0.57 1.40
C VAL A 35 4.76 -0.40 1.63
N LYS A 36 4.20 -0.38 2.83
CA LYS A 36 3.08 -1.23 3.18
C LYS A 36 1.82 -0.37 3.28
N ILE A 37 0.80 -0.74 2.54
CA ILE A 37 -0.48 -0.02 2.54
C ILE A 37 -1.54 -0.93 3.11
N LEU A 38 -2.30 -0.43 4.08
CA LEU A 38 -3.40 -1.18 4.67
C LEU A 38 -4.71 -0.63 4.15
N VAL A 39 -5.54 -1.48 3.59
CA VAL A 39 -6.84 -1.08 3.06
C VAL A 39 -7.90 -2.07 3.52
N THR A 40 -9.15 -1.65 3.49
CA THR A 40 -10.24 -2.48 4.00
C THR A 40 -10.96 -3.24 2.90
N GLU A 41 -11.12 -2.64 1.74
CA GLU A 41 -11.92 -3.21 0.67
C GLU A 41 -11.10 -3.90 -0.40
N PRO A 42 -11.63 -4.99 -0.98
CA PRO A 42 -10.89 -5.68 -2.05
C PRO A 42 -10.61 -4.81 -3.26
N HIS A 43 -11.55 -3.94 -3.64
CA HIS A 43 -11.33 -3.11 -4.80
C HIS A 43 -10.26 -2.05 -4.54
N GLN A 44 -10.11 -1.64 -3.28
CA GLN A 44 -9.05 -0.72 -2.93
C GLN A 44 -7.69 -1.41 -3.04
N LYS A 45 -7.64 -2.67 -2.62
CA LYS A 45 -6.43 -3.47 -2.76
C LYS A 45 -6.03 -3.55 -4.22
N MET A 46 -7.00 -3.83 -5.08
CA MET A 46 -6.72 -3.94 -6.50
C MET A 46 -6.24 -2.62 -7.09
N ASN A 47 -6.84 -1.53 -6.65
CA ASN A 47 -6.44 -0.21 -7.14
C ASN A 47 -5.01 0.12 -6.75
N VAL A 48 -4.64 -0.22 -5.52
CA VAL A 48 -3.28 0.03 -5.05
C VAL A 48 -2.30 -0.82 -5.85
N GLU A 49 -2.65 -2.07 -6.10
CA GLU A 49 -1.81 -2.95 -6.89
C GLU A 49 -1.63 -2.44 -8.31
N LYS A 50 -2.70 -1.97 -8.91
CA LYS A 50 -2.63 -1.42 -10.27
C LYS A 50 -1.76 -0.17 -10.30
N PHE A 51 -1.90 0.66 -9.30
CA PHE A 51 -1.10 1.88 -9.23
C PHE A 51 0.38 1.53 -9.11
N ALA A 52 0.71 0.57 -8.26
CA ALA A 52 2.10 0.16 -8.10
C ALA A 52 2.65 -0.36 -9.42
N LYS A 53 1.85 -1.16 -10.12
CA LYS A 53 2.29 -1.70 -11.40
C LYS A 53 2.52 -0.59 -12.43
N SER A 54 1.68 0.43 -12.41
CA SER A 54 1.83 1.54 -13.35
C SER A 54 3.10 2.33 -13.09
N LYS A 55 3.66 2.21 -11.88
CA LYS A 55 4.91 2.86 -11.55
C LYS A 55 6.10 1.92 -11.70
N GLY A 56 5.89 0.74 -12.26
CA GLY A 56 6.97 -0.20 -12.46
C GLY A 56 7.40 -0.92 -11.22
N LYS A 57 6.54 -0.96 -10.20
CA LYS A 57 6.88 -1.60 -8.94
C LYS A 57 6.13 -2.90 -8.78
N LYS A 58 6.65 -3.74 -7.91
CA LYS A 58 5.99 -4.99 -7.58
C LYS A 58 5.14 -4.83 -6.35
N SER A 59 4.06 -5.55 -6.27
CA SER A 59 3.21 -5.52 -5.08
C SER A 59 2.81 -6.92 -4.70
N THR A 60 2.65 -7.13 -3.41
CA THR A 60 2.19 -8.39 -2.85
C THR A 60 1.09 -8.06 -1.86
N ALA A 61 -0.06 -8.70 -2.02
CA ALA A 61 -1.20 -8.44 -1.15
C ALA A 61 -1.46 -9.67 -0.29
N VAL A 62 -1.72 -9.42 0.99
CA VAL A 62 -2.02 -10.47 1.95
C VAL A 62 -3.32 -10.09 2.63
N GLU A 63 -4.25 -11.03 2.69
CA GLU A 63 -5.51 -10.81 3.39
C GLU A 63 -5.29 -11.04 4.88
N LYS A 64 -5.63 -10.04 5.67
CA LYS A 64 -5.57 -10.14 7.10
C LYS A 64 -6.98 -10.21 7.67
N ASP A 65 -7.07 -10.22 8.97
CA ASP A 65 -8.37 -10.30 9.62
C ASP A 65 -9.11 -8.98 9.48
N GLY A 66 -9.95 -8.89 8.46
CA GLY A 66 -10.75 -7.71 8.27
C GLY A 66 -10.13 -6.62 7.40
N TYR A 67 -8.98 -6.87 6.83
CA TYR A 67 -8.35 -5.87 5.96
C TYR A 67 -7.30 -6.54 5.09
N TYR A 68 -6.71 -5.76 4.20
CA TYR A 68 -5.67 -6.25 3.30
C TYR A 68 -4.40 -5.44 3.49
N GLU A 69 -3.28 -6.13 3.39
CA GLU A 69 -1.98 -5.51 3.52
C GLU A 69 -1.27 -5.64 2.17
N VAL A 70 -0.98 -4.50 1.55
CA VAL A 70 -0.33 -4.49 0.25
C VAL A 70 1.07 -3.96 0.43
N VAL A 71 2.06 -4.77 0.09
CA VAL A 71 3.47 -4.38 0.19
C VAL A 71 3.96 -4.07 -1.21
N ILE A 72 4.46 -2.87 -1.41
CA ILE A 72 4.94 -2.39 -2.70
C ILE A 72 6.46 -2.26 -2.64
N GLU A 73 7.12 -2.90 -3.57
CA GLU A 73 8.59 -2.85 -3.66
C GLU A 73 9.03 -2.30 -5.03
#